data_903764fc2f4683c7366f6cdd6a851a81
#
_entry.id   903764fc2f4683c7366f6cdd6a851a81
#
_cell.length_a   1.000
_cell.length_b   1.000
_cell.length_c   1.000
_cell.angle_alpha   90.00
_cell.angle_beta   90.00
_cell.angle_gamma   90.00
#
_symmetry.space_group_name_H-M   'P 1'
#
loop_
_entity.id
_entity.type
_entity.pdbx_description
1 polymer ?
#
loop_
_entity_poly.entity_id
_entity_poly.type
_entity_poly.pdbx_seq_one_letter_code
_entity_poly.pdbx_strand_id
1 'polypeptide(L)'
;RKMRNKMTQEELAEKMGVSRQTISKWKLDIVYPEMSKVVELCTLFSCSMDQLIREDMNMSEEAYSDIRMEEVEPFHYIKYTVVSTEPEEDAISHVRAWANKIGIENPQIIGWDFPVLSQEQINVFNMHGYTAALMLDANVEVTDINTEMKYQEKQKYIAITIKQPSLAPFHLIPNAYKILLTYMKNNGINGKYEKTIIDCFEKEYVVDDIDYMDVYIAIE
;
A
#
# COMPACT_ATOMS: atom_id res chain seq x y z
N ARG A 1 14.47 14.33 -12.89
CA ARG A 1 13.32 13.68 -12.24
C ARG A 1 12.19 13.52 -13.24
N LYS A 2 12.15 12.41 -13.92
CA LYS A 2 10.98 11.93 -14.66
C LYS A 2 10.08 11.26 -13.66
N MET A 3 9.27 12.02 -12.96
CA MET A 3 8.43 11.47 -11.92
C MET A 3 7.05 11.18 -12.44
N ARG A 4 6.47 10.11 -11.99
CA ARG A 4 5.07 9.65 -12.04
C ARG A 4 4.17 10.12 -13.20
N ASN A 5 4.54 11.22 -13.91
CA ASN A 5 3.83 11.77 -15.07
C ASN A 5 4.72 11.86 -16.32
N LYS A 6 5.90 11.21 -16.36
CA LYS A 6 6.85 11.32 -17.49
C LYS A 6 7.18 12.78 -17.88
N MET A 7 7.14 13.69 -16.88
CA MET A 7 7.29 15.13 -17.09
C MET A 7 8.72 15.49 -17.42
N THR A 8 8.92 16.24 -18.48
CA THR A 8 10.22 16.79 -18.88
C THR A 8 10.60 17.99 -18.00
N GLN A 9 11.87 18.42 -18.05
CA GLN A 9 12.30 19.64 -17.34
C GLN A 9 11.61 20.90 -17.90
N GLU A 10 11.25 20.91 -19.17
CA GLU A 10 10.48 21.97 -19.82
C GLU A 10 9.06 22.05 -19.25
N GLU A 11 8.36 20.93 -19.18
CA GLU A 11 7.00 20.85 -18.63
C GLU A 11 6.97 21.20 -17.13
N LEU A 12 8.00 20.78 -16.39
CA LEU A 12 8.13 21.15 -14.98
C LEU A 12 8.37 22.65 -14.84
N ALA A 13 9.22 23.24 -15.67
CA ALA A 13 9.51 24.67 -15.66
C ALA A 13 8.25 25.50 -15.96
N GLU A 14 7.46 25.10 -16.93
CA GLU A 14 6.18 25.74 -17.27
C GLU A 14 5.20 25.66 -16.09
N LYS A 15 5.01 24.48 -15.51
CA LYS A 15 4.11 24.30 -14.34
C LYS A 15 4.54 25.09 -13.11
N MET A 16 5.84 25.24 -12.91
CA MET A 16 6.41 25.97 -11.79
C MET A 16 6.55 27.48 -12.05
N GLY A 17 6.28 27.96 -13.26
CA GLY A 17 6.45 29.35 -13.65
C GLY A 17 7.90 29.83 -13.57
N VAL A 18 8.87 28.97 -13.86
CA VAL A 18 10.31 29.26 -13.82
C VAL A 18 10.98 28.86 -15.14
N SER A 19 12.24 29.27 -15.32
CA SER A 19 12.99 28.86 -16.51
C SER A 19 13.45 27.38 -16.41
N ARG A 20 13.62 26.71 -17.56
CA ARG A 20 14.25 25.38 -17.62
C ARG A 20 15.63 25.36 -16.96
N GLN A 21 16.39 26.45 -17.12
CA GLN A 21 17.71 26.59 -16.47
C GLN A 21 17.60 26.60 -14.94
N THR A 22 16.54 27.19 -14.37
CA THR A 22 16.27 27.16 -12.93
C THR A 22 16.00 25.73 -12.47
N ILE A 23 15.18 24.97 -13.19
CA ILE A 23 14.92 23.55 -12.90
C ILE A 23 16.22 22.74 -12.98
N SER A 24 17.05 22.99 -13.99
CA SER A 24 18.34 22.33 -14.12
C SER A 24 19.29 22.63 -12.95
N LYS A 25 19.32 23.87 -12.45
CA LYS A 25 20.12 24.26 -11.29
C LYS A 25 19.63 23.61 -10.01
N TRP A 26 18.30 23.51 -9.80
CA TRP A 26 17.70 22.79 -8.67
C TRP A 26 18.07 21.29 -8.71
N LYS A 27 18.04 20.68 -9.91
CA LYS A 27 18.40 19.27 -10.09
C LYS A 27 19.86 18.99 -9.77
N LEU A 28 20.75 19.95 -10.03
CA LEU A 28 22.21 19.85 -9.82
C LEU A 28 22.66 20.37 -8.45
N ASP A 29 21.74 20.68 -7.54
CA ASP A 29 21.98 21.25 -6.21
C ASP A 29 22.83 22.54 -6.21
N ILE A 30 22.83 23.28 -7.34
CA ILE A 30 23.54 24.55 -7.49
C ILE A 30 22.80 25.69 -6.80
N VAL A 31 21.46 25.65 -6.86
CA VAL A 31 20.55 26.62 -6.23
C VAL A 31 19.35 25.87 -5.68
N TYR A 32 18.90 26.23 -4.49
CA TYR A 32 17.69 25.66 -3.89
C TYR A 32 16.46 26.48 -4.25
N PRO A 33 15.28 25.85 -4.46
CA PRO A 33 14.03 26.56 -4.65
C PRO A 33 13.63 27.31 -3.37
N GLU A 34 12.98 28.46 -3.52
CA GLU A 34 12.34 29.15 -2.40
C GLU A 34 11.25 28.27 -1.77
N MET A 35 10.96 28.52 -0.48
CA MET A 35 10.01 27.70 0.30
C MET A 35 8.63 27.60 -0.37
N SER A 36 8.14 28.68 -0.99
CA SER A 36 6.90 28.69 -1.78
C SER A 36 6.96 27.67 -2.93
N LYS A 37 8.07 27.60 -3.63
CA LYS A 37 8.30 26.65 -4.73
C LYS A 37 8.49 25.21 -4.23
N VAL A 38 9.05 25.04 -3.03
CA VAL A 38 9.11 23.71 -2.37
C VAL A 38 7.69 23.21 -2.08
N VAL A 39 6.80 24.05 -1.57
CA VAL A 39 5.39 23.68 -1.31
C VAL A 39 4.66 23.35 -2.64
N GLU A 40 4.86 24.15 -3.69
CA GLU A 40 4.30 23.88 -5.02
C GLU A 40 4.81 22.54 -5.58
N LEU A 41 6.11 22.23 -5.41
CA LEU A 41 6.70 20.94 -5.82
C LEU A 41 6.10 19.77 -5.03
N CYS A 42 5.92 19.93 -3.71
CA CYS A 42 5.27 18.93 -2.89
C CYS A 42 3.86 18.62 -3.37
N THR A 43 3.09 19.65 -3.72
CA THR A 43 1.74 19.53 -4.28
C THR A 43 1.77 18.85 -5.64
N LEU A 44 2.64 19.32 -6.54
CA LEU A 44 2.77 18.79 -7.89
C LEU A 44 3.19 17.32 -7.92
N PHE A 45 4.11 16.94 -7.03
CA PHE A 45 4.62 15.56 -6.93
C PHE A 45 3.87 14.71 -5.89
N SER A 46 2.84 15.26 -5.25
CA SER A 46 2.07 14.57 -4.23
C SER A 46 2.95 13.93 -3.13
N CYS A 47 3.95 14.68 -2.67
CA CYS A 47 4.89 14.22 -1.65
C CYS A 47 4.98 15.21 -0.48
N SER A 48 5.49 14.75 0.67
CA SER A 48 5.79 15.64 1.80
C SER A 48 7.10 16.40 1.56
N MET A 49 7.32 17.45 2.34
CA MET A 49 8.57 18.21 2.31
C MET A 49 9.77 17.36 2.73
N ASP A 50 9.59 16.47 3.72
CA ASP A 50 10.63 15.52 4.12
C ASP A 50 11.00 14.57 2.99
N GLN A 51 10.01 14.03 2.27
CA GLN A 51 10.23 13.19 1.10
C GLN A 51 10.95 13.94 -0.04
N LEU A 52 10.59 15.21 -0.26
CA LEU A 52 11.23 16.00 -1.31
C LEU A 52 12.68 16.36 -0.99
N ILE A 53 13.03 16.56 0.29
CA ILE A 53 14.31 17.12 0.72
C ILE A 53 15.28 16.05 1.24
N ARG A 54 14.79 15.07 2.01
CA ARG A 54 15.62 14.11 2.76
C ARG A 54 15.69 12.73 2.14
N GLU A 55 14.65 12.33 1.43
CA GLU A 55 14.61 10.99 0.85
C GLU A 55 15.26 10.97 -0.53
N ASP A 56 16.07 9.94 -0.77
CA ASP A 56 16.49 9.61 -2.13
C ASP A 56 15.26 9.04 -2.86
N MET A 57 14.51 9.94 -3.51
CA MET A 57 13.31 9.58 -4.25
C MET A 57 13.59 8.61 -5.43
N ASN A 58 14.86 8.38 -5.78
CA ASN A 58 15.22 7.38 -6.78
C ASN A 58 15.04 5.96 -6.22
N MET A 59 15.35 5.72 -4.94
CA MET A 59 15.10 4.42 -4.29
C MET A 59 13.60 4.13 -4.19
N SER A 60 12.76 5.15 -3.94
CA SER A 60 11.32 4.95 -3.85
C SER A 60 10.63 4.79 -5.23
N GLU A 61 11.20 5.35 -6.30
CA GLU A 61 10.64 5.22 -7.67
C GLU A 61 10.84 3.83 -8.26
N GLU A 62 11.97 3.18 -7.97
CA GLU A 62 12.23 1.81 -8.41
C GLU A 62 11.44 0.78 -7.57
N ALA A 63 11.01 1.17 -6.37
CA ALA A 63 10.26 0.30 -5.48
C ALA A 63 8.77 0.19 -5.83
N TYR A 64 8.19 1.14 -6.59
CA TYR A 64 6.74 1.15 -6.87
C TYR A 64 6.44 1.01 -8.36
N SER A 65 5.39 0.23 -8.67
CA SER A 65 4.81 0.18 -10.02
C SER A 65 4.00 1.44 -10.35
N ASP A 66 3.52 1.52 -11.58
CA ASP A 66 2.44 2.45 -11.95
C ASP A 66 1.16 2.12 -11.17
N ILE A 67 0.40 3.17 -10.82
CA ILE A 67 -0.92 3.01 -10.20
C ILE A 67 -1.88 2.41 -11.25
N ARG A 68 -2.66 1.40 -10.82
CA ARG A 68 -3.65 0.74 -11.66
C ARG A 68 -5.01 0.70 -10.98
N MET A 69 -6.05 0.62 -11.78
CA MET A 69 -7.39 0.30 -11.32
C MET A 69 -7.76 -1.06 -11.87
N GLU A 70 -8.23 -1.94 -11.01
CA GLU A 70 -8.62 -3.29 -11.39
C GLU A 70 -9.84 -3.77 -10.61
N GLU A 71 -10.54 -4.71 -11.19
CA GLU A 71 -11.65 -5.40 -10.53
C GLU A 71 -11.11 -6.69 -9.90
N VAL A 72 -11.34 -6.85 -8.61
CA VAL A 72 -11.07 -8.10 -7.90
C VAL A 72 -12.32 -8.95 -7.95
N GLU A 73 -12.20 -10.15 -8.53
CA GLU A 73 -13.30 -11.11 -8.64
C GLU A 73 -13.74 -11.59 -7.24
N PRO A 74 -15.00 -12.03 -7.10
CA PRO A 74 -15.53 -12.44 -5.82
C PRO A 74 -14.82 -13.70 -5.31
N PHE A 75 -14.61 -13.78 -3.98
CA PHE A 75 -13.98 -14.92 -3.34
C PHE A 75 -14.52 -15.18 -1.93
N HIS A 76 -14.40 -16.41 -1.48
CA HIS A 76 -14.60 -16.79 -0.09
C HIS A 76 -13.30 -16.64 0.67
N TYR A 77 -13.39 -16.36 1.97
CA TYR A 77 -12.22 -16.28 2.84
C TYR A 77 -12.55 -16.60 4.29
N ILE A 78 -11.55 -17.05 5.02
CA ILE A 78 -11.52 -17.11 6.47
C ILE A 78 -10.46 -16.16 6.98
N LYS A 79 -10.69 -15.53 8.14
CA LYS A 79 -9.77 -14.53 8.67
C LYS A 79 -9.43 -14.74 10.13
N TYR A 80 -8.24 -14.35 10.52
CA TYR A 80 -7.78 -14.28 11.89
C TYR A 80 -7.30 -12.87 12.19
N THR A 81 -7.76 -12.32 13.32
CA THR A 81 -7.37 -10.99 13.79
C THR A 81 -6.68 -11.14 15.15
N VAL A 82 -5.55 -10.51 15.29
CA VAL A 82 -4.76 -10.52 16.53
C VAL A 82 -4.30 -9.11 16.90
N VAL A 83 -4.12 -8.89 18.18
CA VAL A 83 -3.50 -7.69 18.76
C VAL A 83 -2.30 -8.15 19.57
N SER A 84 -1.09 -7.82 19.11
CA SER A 84 0.16 -8.22 19.75
C SER A 84 1.28 -7.21 19.46
N THR A 85 2.50 -7.52 19.87
CA THR A 85 3.69 -6.73 19.54
C THR A 85 4.21 -6.99 18.13
N GLU A 86 3.87 -8.14 17.55
CA GLU A 86 4.23 -8.56 16.18
C GLU A 86 2.99 -9.14 15.46
N PRO A 87 1.92 -8.35 15.30
CA PRO A 87 0.60 -8.87 14.92
C PRO A 87 0.55 -9.39 13.49
N GLU A 88 1.34 -8.84 12.58
CA GLU A 88 1.41 -9.29 11.18
C GLU A 88 1.97 -10.73 11.10
N GLU A 89 3.12 -10.98 11.71
CA GLU A 89 3.74 -12.31 11.79
C GLU A 89 2.81 -13.31 12.47
N ASP A 90 2.22 -12.93 13.61
CA ASP A 90 1.29 -13.78 14.37
C ASP A 90 0.06 -14.14 13.55
N ALA A 91 -0.56 -13.17 12.85
CA ALA A 91 -1.75 -13.40 12.04
C ALA A 91 -1.46 -14.26 10.82
N ILE A 92 -0.39 -13.95 10.08
CA ILE A 92 0.00 -14.68 8.87
C ILE A 92 0.40 -16.12 9.22
N SER A 93 1.20 -16.33 10.26
CA SER A 93 1.59 -17.67 10.73
C SER A 93 0.39 -18.51 11.12
N HIS A 94 -0.59 -17.90 11.80
CA HIS A 94 -1.84 -18.57 12.17
C HIS A 94 -2.64 -19.02 10.95
N VAL A 95 -2.82 -18.15 9.99
CA VAL A 95 -3.55 -18.43 8.74
C VAL A 95 -2.83 -19.46 7.88
N ARG A 96 -1.50 -19.42 7.83
CA ARG A 96 -0.70 -20.49 7.18
C ARG A 96 -0.88 -21.85 7.83
N ALA A 97 -0.97 -21.91 9.17
CA ALA A 97 -1.28 -23.14 9.86
C ALA A 97 -2.66 -23.69 9.50
N TRP A 98 -3.66 -22.82 9.30
CA TRP A 98 -4.98 -23.21 8.79
C TRP A 98 -4.90 -23.78 7.38
N ALA A 99 -4.17 -23.10 6.46
CA ALA A 99 -3.96 -23.56 5.09
C ALA A 99 -3.35 -24.98 5.05
N ASN A 100 -2.29 -25.21 5.85
CA ASN A 100 -1.67 -26.52 5.98
C ASN A 100 -2.65 -27.58 6.51
N LYS A 101 -3.46 -27.23 7.51
CA LYS A 101 -4.43 -28.16 8.11
C LYS A 101 -5.50 -28.62 7.11
N ILE A 102 -5.93 -27.74 6.21
CA ILE A 102 -6.91 -28.04 5.15
C ILE A 102 -6.26 -28.45 3.81
N GLY A 103 -4.95 -28.66 3.79
CA GLY A 103 -4.23 -29.20 2.64
C GLY A 103 -3.95 -28.23 1.49
N ILE A 104 -3.93 -26.92 1.76
CA ILE A 104 -3.59 -25.90 0.74
C ILE A 104 -2.08 -25.68 0.75
N GLU A 105 -1.39 -26.12 -0.28
CA GLU A 105 0.08 -26.00 -0.41
C GLU A 105 0.54 -24.59 -0.73
N ASN A 106 -0.20 -23.87 -1.58
CA ASN A 106 0.12 -22.49 -2.00
C ASN A 106 -0.99 -21.51 -1.59
N PRO A 107 -1.07 -21.16 -0.30
CA PRO A 107 -2.16 -20.32 0.20
C PRO A 107 -2.08 -18.89 -0.34
N GLN A 108 -3.20 -18.38 -0.83
CA GLN A 108 -3.35 -16.97 -1.13
C GLN A 108 -3.78 -16.25 0.15
N ILE A 109 -2.87 -15.47 0.71
CA ILE A 109 -3.10 -14.73 1.96
C ILE A 109 -3.11 -13.24 1.63
N ILE A 110 -4.09 -12.55 2.18
CA ILE A 110 -4.20 -11.10 2.19
C ILE A 110 -4.23 -10.60 3.63
N GLY A 111 -3.83 -9.36 3.86
CA GLY A 111 -3.80 -8.80 5.19
C GLY A 111 -4.13 -7.31 5.22
N TRP A 112 -4.49 -6.81 6.39
CA TRP A 112 -4.77 -5.40 6.64
C TRP A 112 -4.67 -5.06 8.13
N ASP A 113 -4.39 -3.80 8.43
CA ASP A 113 -4.35 -3.28 9.78
C ASP A 113 -5.72 -3.38 10.49
N PHE A 114 -5.69 -3.75 11.77
CA PHE A 114 -6.85 -3.71 12.64
C PHE A 114 -6.72 -2.52 13.61
N PRO A 115 -7.51 -1.44 13.40
CA PRO A 115 -7.30 -0.16 14.08
C PRO A 115 -7.95 -0.05 15.47
N VAL A 116 -8.72 -1.05 15.92
CA VAL A 116 -9.51 -0.95 17.16
C VAL A 116 -8.65 -1.36 18.35
N LEU A 117 -7.84 -0.41 18.86
CA LEU A 117 -6.99 -0.59 20.04
C LEU A 117 -7.17 0.58 21.01
N SER A 118 -6.93 0.31 22.31
CA SER A 118 -6.86 1.36 23.32
C SER A 118 -5.52 2.09 23.25
N GLN A 119 -5.50 3.35 23.72
CA GLN A 119 -4.25 4.12 23.80
C GLN A 119 -3.21 3.46 24.73
N GLU A 120 -3.65 2.72 25.74
CA GLU A 120 -2.76 1.96 26.62
C GLU A 120 -2.09 0.79 25.88
N GLN A 121 -2.84 0.05 25.07
CA GLN A 121 -2.29 -1.02 24.22
C GLN A 121 -1.22 -0.48 23.27
N ILE A 122 -1.47 0.65 22.63
CA ILE A 122 -0.52 1.25 21.66
C ILE A 122 0.70 1.83 22.39
N ASN A 123 0.48 2.72 23.37
CA ASN A 123 1.56 3.58 23.90
C ASN A 123 2.33 2.94 25.05
N VAL A 124 1.72 2.03 25.83
CA VAL A 124 2.34 1.38 26.98
C VAL A 124 2.85 -0.01 26.63
N PHE A 125 2.03 -0.79 25.94
CA PHE A 125 2.36 -2.18 25.60
C PHE A 125 2.95 -2.37 24.20
N ASN A 126 3.03 -1.30 23.38
CA ASN A 126 3.50 -1.34 21.99
C ASN A 126 2.79 -2.41 21.19
N MET A 127 1.48 -2.56 21.40
CA MET A 127 0.64 -3.50 20.66
C MET A 127 0.06 -2.85 19.43
N HIS A 128 -0.03 -3.62 18.38
CA HIS A 128 -0.70 -3.25 17.13
C HIS A 128 -1.69 -4.35 16.77
N GLY A 129 -2.60 -4.07 15.87
CA GLY A 129 -3.58 -5.02 15.41
C GLY A 129 -3.42 -5.33 13.93
N TYR A 130 -3.54 -6.59 13.59
CA TYR A 130 -3.51 -7.03 12.19
C TYR A 130 -4.52 -8.13 11.93
N THR A 131 -5.07 -8.16 10.74
CA THR A 131 -5.95 -9.23 10.25
C THR A 131 -5.30 -9.87 9.04
N ALA A 132 -5.09 -11.19 9.09
CA ALA A 132 -4.75 -11.98 7.91
C ALA A 132 -5.96 -12.80 7.48
N ALA A 133 -6.13 -12.98 6.17
CA ALA A 133 -7.20 -13.78 5.61
C ALA A 133 -6.68 -14.76 4.55
N LEU A 134 -7.15 -16.00 4.62
CA LEU A 134 -6.92 -17.04 3.63
C LEU A 134 -8.03 -16.97 2.59
N MET A 135 -7.67 -16.67 1.35
CA MET A 135 -8.59 -16.76 0.22
C MET A 135 -8.84 -18.24 -0.10
N LEU A 136 -10.09 -18.58 -0.34
CA LEU A 136 -10.54 -19.95 -0.56
C LEU A 136 -11.20 -20.08 -1.93
N ASP A 137 -10.88 -21.16 -2.60
CA ASP A 137 -11.66 -21.57 -3.79
C ASP A 137 -13.07 -22.01 -3.38
N ALA A 138 -14.03 -21.87 -4.29
CA ALA A 138 -15.45 -22.12 -4.04
C ALA A 138 -15.77 -23.55 -3.52
N ASN A 139 -14.88 -24.50 -3.70
CA ASN A 139 -15.08 -25.92 -3.35
C ASN A 139 -14.35 -26.36 -2.06
N VAL A 140 -13.70 -25.43 -1.35
CA VAL A 140 -12.95 -25.76 -0.13
C VAL A 140 -13.90 -25.82 1.06
N GLU A 141 -13.99 -26.97 1.71
CA GLU A 141 -14.71 -27.16 2.96
C GLU A 141 -13.81 -26.82 4.15
N VAL A 142 -14.29 -25.96 5.04
CA VAL A 142 -13.57 -25.49 6.23
C VAL A 142 -14.20 -26.14 7.47
N THR A 143 -14.25 -27.46 7.53
CA THR A 143 -14.93 -28.19 8.62
C THR A 143 -14.10 -28.28 9.91
N ASP A 144 -12.78 -28.26 9.80
CA ASP A 144 -11.85 -28.45 10.92
C ASP A 144 -11.30 -27.17 11.54
N ILE A 145 -11.75 -26.01 11.07
CA ILE A 145 -11.34 -24.70 11.56
C ILE A 145 -12.55 -24.01 12.17
N ASN A 146 -12.47 -23.67 13.46
CA ASN A 146 -13.53 -22.96 14.16
C ASN A 146 -13.51 -21.46 13.82
N THR A 147 -13.88 -21.13 12.59
CA THR A 147 -13.99 -19.74 12.10
C THR A 147 -15.14 -19.61 11.10
N GLU A 148 -15.67 -18.40 10.95
CA GLU A 148 -16.73 -18.10 10.02
C GLU A 148 -16.16 -17.87 8.61
N MET A 149 -16.70 -18.58 7.61
CA MET A 149 -16.43 -18.30 6.21
C MET A 149 -17.14 -17.01 5.83
N LYS A 150 -16.38 -16.10 5.22
CA LYS A 150 -16.86 -14.82 4.70
C LYS A 150 -16.81 -14.80 3.18
N TYR A 151 -17.54 -13.88 2.61
CA TYR A 151 -17.60 -13.69 1.16
C TYR A 151 -17.29 -12.24 0.82
N GLN A 152 -16.37 -12.04 -0.12
CA GLN A 152 -16.07 -10.76 -0.75
C GLN A 152 -16.76 -10.73 -2.10
N GLU A 153 -17.61 -9.74 -2.29
CA GLU A 153 -18.23 -9.48 -3.59
C GLU A 153 -17.22 -8.90 -4.59
N LYS A 154 -17.52 -8.99 -5.88
CA LYS A 154 -16.74 -8.33 -6.91
C LYS A 154 -16.63 -6.83 -6.61
N GLN A 155 -15.41 -6.32 -6.54
CA GLN A 155 -15.15 -4.94 -6.14
C GLN A 155 -14.02 -4.34 -6.95
N LYS A 156 -14.15 -3.05 -7.27
CA LYS A 156 -13.13 -2.27 -7.95
C LYS A 156 -12.15 -1.66 -6.95
N TYR A 157 -10.87 -1.80 -7.23
CA TYR A 157 -9.79 -1.27 -6.40
C TYR A 157 -8.84 -0.39 -7.21
N ILE A 158 -8.24 0.57 -6.53
CA ILE A 158 -7.01 1.21 -6.97
C ILE A 158 -5.84 0.52 -6.27
N ALA A 159 -4.79 0.22 -7.01
CA ALA A 159 -3.67 -0.56 -6.52
C ALA A 159 -2.32 -0.05 -6.97
N ILE A 160 -1.28 -0.38 -6.20
CA ILE A 160 0.13 -0.16 -6.50
C ILE A 160 0.93 -1.36 -6.01
N THR A 161 1.96 -1.75 -6.76
CA THR A 161 2.87 -2.83 -6.35
C THR A 161 4.13 -2.25 -5.74
N ILE A 162 4.57 -2.82 -4.63
CA ILE A 162 5.86 -2.58 -4.00
C ILE A 162 6.79 -3.72 -4.38
N LYS A 163 7.98 -3.42 -4.90
CA LYS A 163 9.05 -4.39 -5.12
C LYS A 163 9.92 -4.44 -3.87
N GLN A 164 10.21 -5.65 -3.39
CA GLN A 164 11.03 -5.92 -2.21
C GLN A 164 10.57 -5.12 -0.96
N PRO A 165 9.29 -5.25 -0.54
CA PRO A 165 8.75 -4.53 0.60
C PRO A 165 9.53 -4.82 1.90
N SER A 166 10.11 -6.01 2.03
CA SER A 166 10.90 -6.46 3.18
C SER A 166 12.17 -5.64 3.45
N LEU A 167 12.69 -4.90 2.45
CA LEU A 167 13.88 -4.05 2.65
C LEU A 167 13.63 -2.86 3.58
N ALA A 168 12.42 -2.29 3.56
CA ALA A 168 12.05 -1.17 4.43
C ALA A 168 10.52 -1.13 4.65
N PRO A 169 9.90 -2.15 5.29
CA PRO A 169 8.45 -2.31 5.36
C PRO A 169 7.76 -1.12 6.02
N PHE A 170 8.28 -0.62 7.14
CA PHE A 170 7.74 0.54 7.87
C PHE A 170 7.79 1.87 7.11
N HIS A 171 8.50 1.89 5.99
CA HIS A 171 8.57 3.05 5.10
C HIS A 171 7.81 2.82 3.80
N LEU A 172 8.04 1.69 3.15
CA LEU A 172 7.47 1.40 1.82
C LEU A 172 5.97 1.20 1.86
N ILE A 173 5.44 0.44 2.83
CA ILE A 173 4.01 0.13 2.91
C ILE A 173 3.17 1.39 3.22
N PRO A 174 3.46 2.17 4.30
CA PRO A 174 2.72 3.40 4.56
C PRO A 174 2.82 4.42 3.42
N ASN A 175 3.96 4.48 2.73
CA ASN A 175 4.13 5.37 1.59
C ASN A 175 3.30 4.93 0.37
N ALA A 176 3.12 3.63 0.12
CA ALA A 176 2.23 3.12 -0.91
C ALA A 176 0.78 3.59 -0.69
N TYR A 177 0.24 3.45 0.53
CA TYR A 177 -1.07 3.98 0.90
C TYR A 177 -1.17 5.48 0.69
N LYS A 178 -0.17 6.23 1.12
CA LYS A 178 -0.12 7.69 0.93
C LYS A 178 -0.12 8.08 -0.55
N ILE A 179 0.59 7.34 -1.39
CA ILE A 179 0.61 7.52 -2.84
C ILE A 179 -0.79 7.33 -3.41
N LEU A 180 -1.45 6.21 -3.08
CA LEU A 180 -2.79 5.90 -3.57
C LEU A 180 -3.81 6.95 -3.11
N LEU A 181 -3.85 7.28 -1.82
CA LEU A 181 -4.77 8.29 -1.26
C LEU A 181 -4.57 9.66 -1.89
N THR A 182 -3.31 10.05 -2.14
CA THR A 182 -3.01 11.33 -2.79
C THR A 182 -3.46 11.32 -4.25
N TYR A 183 -3.23 10.22 -4.96
CA TYR A 183 -3.70 10.05 -6.33
C TYR A 183 -5.23 10.12 -6.42
N MET A 184 -5.94 9.40 -5.54
CA MET A 184 -7.40 9.43 -5.44
C MET A 184 -7.91 10.86 -5.22
N LYS A 185 -7.36 11.58 -4.24
CA LYS A 185 -7.71 12.96 -3.95
C LYS A 185 -7.53 13.88 -5.17
N ASN A 186 -6.40 13.76 -5.87
CA ASN A 186 -6.06 14.63 -7.00
C ASN A 186 -6.91 14.35 -8.24
N ASN A 187 -7.46 13.13 -8.36
CA ASN A 187 -8.27 12.70 -9.50
C ASN A 187 -9.78 12.61 -9.17
N GLY A 188 -10.20 13.02 -7.98
CA GLY A 188 -11.61 12.99 -7.58
C GLY A 188 -12.18 11.58 -7.45
N ILE A 189 -11.34 10.59 -7.11
CA ILE A 189 -11.74 9.20 -6.91
C ILE A 189 -12.16 9.01 -5.47
N ASN A 190 -13.38 8.52 -5.25
CA ASN A 190 -13.90 8.25 -3.91
C ASN A 190 -13.54 6.84 -3.47
N GLY A 191 -13.15 6.71 -2.20
CA GLY A 191 -13.02 5.41 -1.56
C GLY A 191 -14.39 4.83 -1.21
N LYS A 192 -14.49 3.50 -1.24
CA LYS A 192 -15.70 2.78 -0.85
C LYS A 192 -15.48 2.11 0.51
N TYR A 193 -16.37 2.42 1.47
CA TYR A 193 -16.28 1.97 2.86
C TYR A 193 -17.60 1.32 3.26
N GLU A 194 -17.74 0.03 2.98
CA GLU A 194 -18.93 -0.75 3.32
C GLU A 194 -18.54 -1.95 4.19
N LYS A 195 -19.39 -2.35 5.13
CA LYS A 195 -19.13 -3.49 6.03
C LYS A 195 -19.03 -4.85 5.33
N THR A 196 -19.53 -4.91 4.11
CA THR A 196 -19.58 -6.14 3.29
C THR A 196 -18.37 -6.33 2.42
N ILE A 197 -17.50 -5.34 2.31
CA ILE A 197 -16.28 -5.39 1.51
C ILE A 197 -15.03 -5.19 2.38
N ILE A 198 -13.91 -5.68 1.87
CA ILE A 198 -12.60 -5.35 2.43
C ILE A 198 -12.19 -4.02 1.80
N ASP A 199 -12.14 -2.96 2.58
CA ASP A 199 -11.89 -1.60 2.11
C ASP A 199 -10.44 -1.34 1.70
N CYS A 200 -9.49 -2.02 2.33
CA CYS A 200 -8.09 -2.04 1.91
C CYS A 200 -7.44 -3.36 2.32
N PHE A 201 -6.45 -3.81 1.56
CA PHE A 201 -5.65 -4.97 1.90
C PHE A 201 -4.31 -4.97 1.16
N GLU A 202 -3.39 -5.75 1.68
CA GLU A 202 -2.11 -6.09 1.10
C GLU A 202 -2.10 -7.56 0.66
N LYS A 203 -1.39 -7.83 -0.44
CA LYS A 203 -1.18 -9.19 -0.95
C LYS A 203 0.27 -9.37 -1.32
N GLU A 204 0.97 -10.23 -0.60
CA GLU A 204 2.34 -10.61 -0.90
C GLU A 204 2.42 -11.77 -1.89
N TYR A 205 3.44 -11.74 -2.73
CA TYR A 205 3.78 -12.83 -3.65
C TYR A 205 5.25 -12.74 -4.08
N VAL A 206 5.77 -13.85 -4.64
CA VAL A 206 7.14 -13.95 -5.11
C VAL A 206 7.13 -14.24 -6.61
N VAL A 207 7.95 -13.53 -7.38
CA VAL A 207 8.20 -13.77 -8.80
C VAL A 207 9.69 -13.75 -9.04
N ASP A 208 10.25 -14.81 -9.62
CA ASP A 208 11.67 -14.95 -9.92
C ASP A 208 12.58 -14.66 -8.70
N ASP A 209 12.24 -15.24 -7.55
CA ASP A 209 12.93 -15.06 -6.26
C ASP A 209 12.94 -13.60 -5.72
N ILE A 210 12.09 -12.74 -6.25
CA ILE A 210 11.88 -11.38 -5.77
C ILE A 210 10.51 -11.28 -5.10
N ASP A 211 10.48 -10.74 -3.88
CA ASP A 211 9.25 -10.46 -3.14
C ASP A 211 8.57 -9.19 -3.65
N TYR A 212 7.26 -9.26 -3.77
CA TYR A 212 6.38 -8.16 -4.15
C TYR A 212 5.20 -8.08 -3.19
N MET A 213 4.65 -6.89 -3.05
CA MET A 213 3.41 -6.66 -2.33
C MET A 213 2.52 -5.73 -3.13
N ASP A 214 1.30 -6.15 -3.40
CA ASP A 214 0.25 -5.29 -3.93
C ASP A 214 -0.51 -4.66 -2.77
N VAL A 215 -0.74 -3.36 -2.84
CA VAL A 215 -1.54 -2.59 -1.89
C VAL A 215 -2.81 -2.13 -2.60
N TYR A 216 -3.97 -2.42 -2.02
CA TYR A 216 -5.29 -2.17 -2.58
C TYR A 216 -6.11 -1.22 -1.71
N ILE A 217 -6.86 -0.32 -2.34
CA ILE A 217 -7.89 0.50 -1.69
C ILE A 217 -9.17 0.42 -2.53
N ALA A 218 -10.31 0.05 -1.92
CA ALA A 218 -11.59 -0.04 -2.59
C ALA A 218 -12.09 1.33 -3.06
N ILE A 219 -12.63 1.38 -4.28
CA ILE A 219 -13.16 2.61 -4.90
C ILE A 219 -14.58 2.38 -5.42
N GLU A 220 -15.35 3.48 -5.59
CA GLU A 220 -16.69 3.49 -6.16
C GLU A 220 -16.74 3.06 -7.63
#